data_1a6b33f5ba0099e7e69ff31d066203ef
#
_entry.id   1a6b33f5ba0099e7e69ff31d066203ef
#
_cell.length_a   1.000
_cell.length_b   1.000
_cell.length_c   1.000
_cell.angle_alpha   90.00
_cell.angle_beta   90.00
_cell.angle_gamma   90.00
#
_symmetry.space_group_name_H-M   'P 1'
#
loop_
_entity.id
_entity.type
_entity.pdbx_description
1 polymer ?
#
loop_
_entity_poly.entity_id
_entity_poly.type
_entity_poly.pdbx_seq_one_letter_code
_entity_poly.pdbx_strand_id
1 'polypeptide(L)'
;MVEHACCSKQQQQPNHIVTLRHGGSLTNEFFYDQSIFLQTWEAELTQPTAMGGDSYTSSPEEQIVVDSIYRAVMEQRIAPKTKLSEAKLCETFGVGRMRVRRALLLLASQGIVDLKSNRGAFIAGLNPKEANDVFTSRMLIEPQLVNGLCIATQSPDVSMLEEHIKLEHAARTNSDRSHIIRLSGEFHVKLASISENSVLTRIIRELVTKTSLIVGLLGDSGHSSCPDGDHANILAAIKKGEPKLTEKLVFEHLQHIHSGLDLSKSKPLRSDLAKVFGME
;
A
#
# COMPACT_ATOMS: atom_id res chain seq x y z
N MET A 1 -37.84 59.57 2.83
CA MET A 1 -38.42 59.03 4.07
C MET A 1 -38.03 57.57 4.14
N VAL A 2 -37.29 57.26 5.13
CA VAL A 2 -36.62 56.00 5.40
C VAL A 2 -37.55 55.09 6.15
N GLU A 3 -37.67 53.82 5.82
CA GLU A 3 -38.06 52.82 6.79
C GLU A 3 -37.29 51.51 6.61
N HIS A 4 -36.61 51.19 7.68
CA HIS A 4 -35.89 49.96 7.91
C HIS A 4 -36.85 48.81 8.22
N ALA A 5 -36.65 47.67 7.59
CA ALA A 5 -37.22 46.39 8.04
C ALA A 5 -36.11 45.46 8.50
N CYS A 6 -36.15 45.19 9.79
CA CYS A 6 -35.29 44.29 10.55
C CYS A 6 -35.67 42.85 10.25
N CYS A 7 -34.77 42.02 9.77
CA CYS A 7 -34.97 40.59 9.57
C CYS A 7 -34.39 39.82 10.76
N SER A 8 -35.28 39.28 11.57
CA SER A 8 -34.98 38.43 12.72
C SER A 8 -34.52 37.05 12.28
N LYS A 9 -33.33 36.67 12.71
CA LYS A 9 -32.83 35.30 12.65
C LYS A 9 -33.56 34.42 13.66
N GLN A 10 -34.21 33.39 13.20
CA GLN A 10 -34.61 32.26 14.03
C GLN A 10 -33.58 31.12 13.89
N GLN A 11 -32.87 30.89 14.99
CA GLN A 11 -32.13 29.69 15.24
C GLN A 11 -33.12 28.56 15.54
N GLN A 12 -33.07 27.49 14.75
CA GLN A 12 -33.65 26.20 15.11
C GLN A 12 -32.52 25.23 15.46
N GLN A 13 -32.44 24.90 16.74
CA GLN A 13 -31.71 23.74 17.23
C GLN A 13 -32.64 22.52 17.18
N PRO A 14 -32.16 21.35 16.78
CA PRO A 14 -32.83 20.10 17.09
C PRO A 14 -32.20 19.46 18.32
N ASN A 15 -32.88 19.59 19.46
CA ASN A 15 -32.67 18.73 20.62
C ASN A 15 -33.30 17.37 20.34
N HIS A 16 -32.53 16.31 20.26
CA HIS A 16 -33.04 14.95 20.37
C HIS A 16 -32.73 14.39 21.75
N ILE A 17 -33.76 14.34 22.58
CA ILE A 17 -33.81 13.64 23.87
C ILE A 17 -33.90 12.14 23.57
N VAL A 18 -32.92 11.37 24.02
CA VAL A 18 -32.95 9.89 23.95
C VAL A 18 -33.66 9.38 25.19
N THR A 19 -34.86 8.87 25.02
CA THR A 19 -35.59 8.16 26.08
C THR A 19 -35.31 6.65 25.97
N LEU A 20 -34.58 6.10 26.92
CA LEU A 20 -34.37 4.65 27.01
C LEU A 20 -35.63 3.99 27.56
N ARG A 21 -36.32 3.15 26.78
CA ARG A 21 -37.28 2.16 27.26
C ARG A 21 -36.70 0.76 27.12
N HIS A 22 -36.69 0.03 28.20
CA HIS A 22 -36.35 -1.39 28.26
C HIS A 22 -37.49 -2.23 27.68
N GLY A 23 -37.13 -3.22 26.84
CA GLY A 23 -37.98 -4.33 26.45
C GLY A 23 -37.94 -4.72 24.98
N GLY A 24 -37.17 -5.74 24.63
CA GLY A 24 -37.42 -6.67 23.52
C GLY A 24 -36.87 -6.33 22.14
N SER A 25 -35.95 -7.17 21.70
CA SER A 25 -35.45 -7.34 20.32
C SER A 25 -34.45 -6.31 19.80
N LEU A 26 -33.19 -6.72 19.76
CA LEU A 26 -32.04 -5.97 19.25
C LEU A 26 -31.97 -6.10 17.73
N THR A 27 -32.29 -5.03 17.01
CA THR A 27 -31.73 -4.77 15.67
C THR A 27 -30.83 -3.56 15.81
N ASN A 28 -29.51 -3.80 15.74
CA ASN A 28 -28.47 -2.79 15.84
C ASN A 28 -28.32 -2.10 14.48
N GLU A 29 -29.06 -1.03 14.21
CA GLU A 29 -28.75 -0.08 13.14
C GLU A 29 -27.84 1.01 13.72
N PHE A 30 -26.55 0.88 13.54
CA PHE A 30 -25.60 1.96 13.76
C PHE A 30 -25.63 2.91 12.56
N PHE A 31 -26.39 3.98 12.65
CA PHE A 31 -26.22 5.13 11.77
C PHE A 31 -24.97 5.90 12.20
N TYR A 32 -23.89 5.73 11.44
CA TYR A 32 -22.68 6.51 11.58
C TYR A 32 -22.88 7.83 10.82
N ASP A 33 -23.04 8.94 11.54
CA ASP A 33 -23.11 10.26 10.91
C ASP A 33 -21.71 10.71 10.49
N GLN A 34 -21.42 10.54 9.19
CA GLN A 34 -20.14 10.93 8.60
C GLN A 34 -19.88 12.44 8.64
N SER A 35 -20.89 13.28 8.84
CA SER A 35 -20.73 14.74 8.85
C SER A 35 -20.03 15.26 10.10
N ILE A 36 -20.18 14.59 11.23
CA ILE A 36 -19.53 14.97 12.50
C ILE A 36 -18.04 14.58 12.47
N PHE A 37 -17.70 13.46 11.84
CA PHE A 37 -16.32 12.99 11.76
C PHE A 37 -15.45 13.89 10.86
N LEU A 38 -15.99 14.40 9.77
CA LEU A 38 -15.28 15.30 8.85
C LEU A 38 -15.03 16.69 9.47
N GLN A 39 -15.99 17.23 10.23
CA GLN A 39 -15.84 18.57 10.85
C GLN A 39 -14.83 18.60 12.01
N THR A 40 -14.69 17.52 12.77
CA THR A 40 -13.68 17.43 13.84
C THR A 40 -12.28 17.18 13.30
N TRP A 41 -12.14 16.47 12.16
CA TRP A 41 -10.88 16.19 11.52
C TRP A 41 -10.22 17.42 10.89
N GLU A 42 -10.99 18.31 10.24
CA GLU A 42 -10.45 19.54 9.64
C GLU A 42 -9.97 20.57 10.69
N ALA A 43 -10.53 20.56 11.90
CA ALA A 43 -10.13 21.47 12.97
C ALA A 43 -8.79 21.08 13.63
N GLU A 44 -8.41 19.80 13.62
CA GLU A 44 -7.16 19.32 14.22
C GLU A 44 -5.94 19.46 13.28
N LEU A 45 -6.15 19.57 11.95
CA LEU A 45 -5.07 19.73 10.98
C LEU A 45 -4.53 21.17 10.86
N THR A 46 -5.19 22.16 11.45
CA THR A 46 -4.79 23.59 11.34
C THR A 46 -3.97 24.11 12.52
N GLN A 47 -3.66 23.30 13.52
CA GLN A 47 -2.74 23.70 14.57
C GLN A 47 -1.34 23.09 14.34
N PRO A 48 -0.30 23.92 14.16
CA PRO A 48 1.07 23.41 14.18
C PRO A 48 1.40 22.99 15.61
N THR A 49 1.23 21.72 15.94
CA THR A 49 1.83 21.16 17.14
C THR A 49 3.33 21.12 16.94
N ALA A 50 3.99 22.12 17.50
CA ALA A 50 5.43 22.13 17.75
C ALA A 50 5.75 20.99 18.72
N MET A 51 5.84 19.78 18.22
CA MET A 51 6.59 18.70 18.82
C MET A 51 7.81 18.52 17.94
N GLY A 52 8.94 18.99 18.43
CA GLY A 52 10.25 18.80 17.81
C GLY A 52 10.60 17.32 17.72
N GLY A 53 10.14 16.69 16.69
CA GLY A 53 10.64 15.44 16.16
C GLY A 53 11.24 15.79 14.83
N ASP A 54 12.58 15.85 14.75
CA ASP A 54 13.30 15.89 13.49
C ASP A 54 12.69 14.82 12.60
N SER A 55 12.07 15.24 11.49
CA SER A 55 11.66 14.33 10.42
C SER A 55 12.97 13.72 9.91
N TYR A 56 13.26 12.49 10.37
CA TYR A 56 14.48 11.80 10.03
C TYR A 56 14.46 11.50 8.53
N THR A 57 15.08 12.38 7.76
CA THR A 57 15.35 12.16 6.35
C THR A 57 16.53 11.20 6.25
N SER A 58 16.32 10.03 5.65
CA SER A 58 17.41 9.09 5.35
C SER A 58 18.50 9.79 4.55
N SER A 59 19.78 9.51 4.88
CA SER A 59 20.86 10.02 4.05
C SER A 59 20.80 9.43 2.63
N PRO A 60 21.36 10.11 1.61
CA PRO A 60 21.38 9.58 0.24
C PRO A 60 21.95 8.15 0.15
N GLU A 61 22.98 7.85 0.95
CA GLU A 61 23.59 6.54 0.98
C GLU A 61 22.71 5.47 1.66
N GLU A 62 21.96 5.84 2.69
CA GLU A 62 20.97 4.97 3.32
C GLU A 62 19.83 4.66 2.32
N GLN A 63 19.39 5.66 1.56
CA GLN A 63 18.35 5.50 0.56
C GLN A 63 18.78 4.58 -0.58
N ILE A 64 20.03 4.66 -1.05
CA ILE A 64 20.56 3.75 -2.06
C ILE A 64 20.47 2.29 -1.60
N VAL A 65 20.82 2.00 -0.34
CA VAL A 65 20.72 0.64 0.22
C VAL A 65 19.27 0.18 0.30
N VAL A 66 18.37 1.06 0.79
CA VAL A 66 16.93 0.78 0.90
C VAL A 66 16.34 0.47 -0.48
N ASP A 67 16.56 1.35 -1.46
CA ASP A 67 15.99 1.22 -2.80
C ASP A 67 16.52 -0.01 -3.54
N SER A 68 17.81 -0.31 -3.37
CA SER A 68 18.44 -1.48 -4.02
C SER A 68 17.88 -2.79 -3.46
N ILE A 69 17.73 -2.90 -2.13
CA ILE A 69 17.14 -4.10 -1.52
C ILE A 69 15.66 -4.18 -1.86
N TYR A 70 14.90 -3.08 -1.75
CA TYR A 70 13.49 -3.01 -2.13
C TYR A 70 13.28 -3.49 -3.56
N ARG A 71 14.05 -2.93 -4.52
CA ARG A 71 13.96 -3.30 -5.94
C ARG A 71 14.29 -4.78 -6.16
N ALA A 72 15.36 -5.29 -5.53
CA ALA A 72 15.74 -6.70 -5.66
C ALA A 72 14.69 -7.66 -5.11
N VAL A 73 13.95 -7.26 -4.06
CA VAL A 73 12.79 -7.99 -3.53
C VAL A 73 11.62 -7.97 -4.51
N MET A 74 11.26 -6.80 -5.02
CA MET A 74 10.13 -6.64 -5.96
C MET A 74 10.38 -7.39 -7.28
N GLU A 75 11.64 -7.46 -7.72
CA GLU A 75 12.05 -8.18 -8.92
C GLU A 75 12.39 -9.66 -8.65
N GLN A 76 12.14 -10.16 -7.45
CA GLN A 76 12.41 -11.55 -7.04
C GLN A 76 13.88 -12.01 -7.21
N ARG A 77 14.81 -11.06 -7.22
CA ARG A 77 16.24 -11.37 -7.29
C ARG A 77 16.81 -11.84 -5.95
N ILE A 78 16.13 -11.53 -4.85
CA ILE A 78 16.45 -12.03 -3.50
C ILE A 78 15.31 -12.92 -3.00
N ALA A 79 15.66 -14.14 -2.59
CA ALA A 79 14.71 -15.07 -2.04
C ALA A 79 14.27 -14.66 -0.61
N PRO A 80 13.00 -14.90 -0.22
CA PRO A 80 12.56 -14.78 1.16
C PRO A 80 13.42 -15.62 2.11
N LYS A 81 13.53 -15.16 3.34
CA LYS A 81 14.38 -15.74 4.40
C LYS A 81 15.89 -15.71 4.10
N THR A 82 16.32 -15.05 3.03
CA THR A 82 17.75 -14.81 2.76
C THR A 82 18.33 -13.92 3.84
N LYS A 83 19.48 -14.32 4.40
CA LYS A 83 20.21 -13.52 5.39
C LYS A 83 20.88 -12.32 4.73
N LEU A 84 20.65 -11.13 5.25
CA LEU A 84 21.30 -9.88 4.85
C LEU A 84 22.52 -9.64 5.76
N SER A 85 23.72 -9.90 5.25
CA SER A 85 24.96 -9.68 6.00
C SER A 85 25.34 -8.20 5.98
N GLU A 86 25.37 -7.54 7.15
CA GLU A 86 25.82 -6.15 7.26
C GLU A 86 27.21 -5.95 6.61
N ALA A 87 28.16 -6.88 6.84
CA ALA A 87 29.50 -6.76 6.28
C ALA A 87 29.49 -6.79 4.74
N LYS A 88 28.75 -7.75 4.15
CA LYS A 88 28.61 -7.81 2.68
C LYS A 88 27.90 -6.59 2.12
N LEU A 89 26.85 -6.07 2.78
CA LEU A 89 26.16 -4.85 2.34
C LEU A 89 27.08 -3.62 2.43
N CYS A 90 27.89 -3.50 3.49
CA CYS A 90 28.89 -2.42 3.57
C CYS A 90 29.89 -2.48 2.41
N GLU A 91 30.38 -3.66 2.09
CA GLU A 91 31.31 -3.91 0.96
C GLU A 91 30.63 -3.58 -0.37
N THR A 92 29.41 -4.12 -0.59
CA THR A 92 28.64 -3.94 -1.83
C THR A 92 28.34 -2.48 -2.13
N PHE A 93 27.86 -1.73 -1.14
CA PHE A 93 27.39 -0.36 -1.36
C PHE A 93 28.45 0.71 -1.03
N GLY A 94 29.64 0.31 -0.53
CA GLY A 94 30.66 1.26 -0.12
C GLY A 94 30.25 2.16 1.05
N VAL A 95 29.31 1.71 1.90
CA VAL A 95 28.73 2.52 2.99
C VAL A 95 29.09 1.98 4.36
N GLY A 96 29.13 2.89 5.35
CA GLY A 96 29.48 2.51 6.72
C GLY A 96 28.39 1.67 7.42
N ARG A 97 28.83 0.81 8.37
CA ARG A 97 27.96 -0.14 9.08
C ARG A 97 26.72 0.51 9.71
N MET A 98 26.85 1.72 10.27
CA MET A 98 25.73 2.41 10.87
C MET A 98 24.64 2.77 9.86
N ARG A 99 25.01 3.15 8.64
CA ARG A 99 24.07 3.46 7.55
C ARG A 99 23.36 2.20 7.06
N VAL A 100 24.10 1.09 6.90
CA VAL A 100 23.48 -0.20 6.57
C VAL A 100 22.47 -0.62 7.64
N ARG A 101 22.79 -0.48 8.93
CA ARG A 101 21.85 -0.79 10.02
C ARG A 101 20.58 0.07 9.97
N ARG A 102 20.71 1.38 9.71
CA ARG A 102 19.56 2.27 9.57
C ARG A 102 18.71 1.90 8.36
N ALA A 103 19.32 1.62 7.23
CA ALA A 103 18.60 1.13 6.06
C ALA A 103 17.82 -0.18 6.36
N LEU A 104 18.45 -1.12 7.06
CA LEU A 104 17.79 -2.37 7.48
C LEU A 104 16.63 -2.12 8.47
N LEU A 105 16.75 -1.14 9.38
CA LEU A 105 15.66 -0.73 10.28
C LEU A 105 14.49 -0.12 9.50
N LEU A 106 14.78 0.74 8.51
CA LEU A 106 13.76 1.32 7.62
C LEU A 106 13.03 0.22 6.83
N LEU A 107 13.78 -0.73 6.26
CA LEU A 107 13.19 -1.87 5.56
C LEU A 107 12.36 -2.77 6.51
N ALA A 108 12.78 -2.91 7.75
CA ALA A 108 12.02 -3.67 8.75
C ALA A 108 10.71 -2.97 9.13
N SER A 109 10.72 -1.65 9.28
CA SER A 109 9.49 -0.87 9.53
C SER A 109 8.49 -0.95 8.37
N GLN A 110 8.97 -1.28 7.17
CA GLN A 110 8.15 -1.51 5.97
C GLN A 110 7.74 -2.99 5.79
N GLY A 111 8.15 -3.87 6.68
CA GLY A 111 7.85 -5.32 6.60
C GLY A 111 8.64 -6.09 5.52
N ILE A 112 9.68 -5.48 4.94
CA ILE A 112 10.55 -6.11 3.92
C ILE A 112 11.62 -6.99 4.55
N VAL A 113 12.06 -6.62 5.76
CA VAL A 113 13.13 -7.27 6.50
C VAL A 113 12.64 -7.70 7.87
N ASP A 114 12.95 -8.92 8.25
CA ASP A 114 12.81 -9.45 9.61
C ASP A 114 14.12 -9.25 10.38
N LEU A 115 14.11 -8.47 11.45
CA LEU A 115 15.23 -8.36 12.39
C LEU A 115 15.06 -9.41 13.47
N LYS A 116 16.02 -10.34 13.53
CA LYS A 116 16.03 -11.42 14.53
C LYS A 116 17.12 -11.18 15.58
N SER A 117 16.73 -11.11 16.84
CA SER A 117 17.67 -10.91 17.95
C SER A 117 18.83 -11.91 17.85
N ASN A 118 20.07 -11.41 17.96
CA ASN A 118 21.32 -12.18 17.87
C ASN A 118 21.54 -12.99 16.58
N ARG A 119 20.65 -12.89 15.58
CA ARG A 119 20.75 -13.63 14.31
C ARG A 119 20.93 -12.71 13.10
N GLY A 120 20.63 -11.42 13.26
CA GLY A 120 20.75 -10.38 12.22
C GLY A 120 19.47 -10.18 11.42
N ALA A 121 19.62 -9.61 10.23
CA ALA A 121 18.54 -9.25 9.32
C ALA A 121 18.32 -10.34 8.26
N PHE A 122 17.06 -10.55 7.89
CA PHE A 122 16.62 -11.51 6.88
C PHE A 122 15.54 -10.88 6.01
N ILE A 123 15.48 -11.22 4.73
CA ILE A 123 14.29 -10.88 3.92
C ILE A 123 13.08 -11.55 4.55
N ALA A 124 11.99 -10.81 4.67
CA ALA A 124 10.74 -11.32 5.23
C ALA A 124 10.25 -12.56 4.47
N GLY A 125 9.70 -13.50 5.19
CA GLY A 125 9.16 -14.73 4.62
C GLY A 125 7.74 -14.95 5.14
N LEU A 126 6.84 -15.34 4.26
CA LEU A 126 5.44 -15.56 4.58
C LEU A 126 5.11 -17.04 4.55
N ASN A 127 4.22 -17.45 5.46
CA ASN A 127 3.59 -18.76 5.40
C ASN A 127 2.22 -18.67 4.70
N PRO A 128 1.57 -19.80 4.34
CA PRO A 128 0.28 -19.79 3.66
C PRO A 128 -0.82 -19.01 4.38
N LYS A 129 -0.84 -19.04 5.73
CA LYS A 129 -1.81 -18.27 6.52
C LYS A 129 -1.57 -16.77 6.36
N GLU A 130 -0.32 -16.31 6.49
CA GLU A 130 0.03 -14.91 6.30
C GLU A 130 -0.26 -14.44 4.86
N ALA A 131 -0.08 -15.31 3.86
CA ALA A 131 -0.45 -15.01 2.48
C ALA A 131 -1.96 -14.69 2.37
N ASN A 132 -2.80 -15.54 2.94
CA ASN A 132 -4.25 -15.29 3.00
C ASN A 132 -4.58 -13.99 3.74
N ASP A 133 -3.96 -13.76 4.90
CA ASP A 133 -4.20 -12.56 5.72
C ASP A 133 -3.83 -11.28 4.95
N VAL A 134 -2.73 -11.28 4.19
CA VAL A 134 -2.29 -10.14 3.35
C VAL A 134 -3.31 -9.84 2.25
N PHE A 135 -3.75 -10.85 1.48
CA PHE A 135 -4.73 -10.64 0.41
C PHE A 135 -6.09 -10.21 0.96
N THR A 136 -6.55 -10.81 2.06
CA THR A 136 -7.81 -10.41 2.72
C THR A 136 -7.75 -8.95 3.16
N SER A 137 -6.62 -8.51 3.75
CA SER A 137 -6.44 -7.10 4.15
C SER A 137 -6.49 -6.17 2.94
N ARG A 138 -5.85 -6.50 1.83
CA ARG A 138 -5.89 -5.72 0.60
C ARG A 138 -7.30 -5.63 0.03
N MET A 139 -8.02 -6.74 -0.03
CA MET A 139 -9.42 -6.80 -0.51
C MET A 139 -10.40 -6.01 0.37
N LEU A 140 -10.08 -5.79 1.64
CA LEU A 140 -10.86 -4.94 2.53
C LEU A 140 -10.55 -3.45 2.34
N ILE A 141 -9.29 -3.09 2.10
CA ILE A 141 -8.84 -1.69 2.12
C ILE A 141 -8.91 -1.06 0.72
N GLU A 142 -8.35 -1.71 -0.30
CA GLU A 142 -8.16 -1.09 -1.62
C GLU A 142 -9.46 -0.78 -2.36
N PRO A 143 -10.51 -1.65 -2.35
CA PRO A 143 -11.79 -1.30 -2.95
C PRO A 143 -12.42 -0.05 -2.33
N GLN A 144 -12.33 0.12 -1.01
CA GLN A 144 -12.87 1.30 -0.33
C GLN A 144 -12.05 2.57 -0.62
N LEU A 145 -10.73 2.43 -0.74
CA LEU A 145 -9.86 3.54 -1.13
C LEU A 145 -10.25 4.08 -2.51
N VAL A 146 -10.39 3.20 -3.51
CA VAL A 146 -10.75 3.64 -4.88
C VAL A 146 -12.17 4.17 -4.98
N ASN A 147 -13.11 3.65 -4.18
CA ASN A 147 -14.45 4.22 -4.05
C ASN A 147 -14.35 5.67 -3.61
N GLY A 148 -13.55 5.95 -2.57
CA GLY A 148 -13.28 7.31 -2.09
C GLY A 148 -12.72 8.24 -3.16
N LEU A 149 -11.79 7.76 -4.00
CA LEU A 149 -11.24 8.55 -5.11
C LEU A 149 -12.29 8.93 -6.15
N CYS A 150 -13.23 8.02 -6.45
CA CYS A 150 -14.28 8.29 -7.44
C CYS A 150 -15.35 9.28 -6.96
N ILE A 151 -15.59 9.37 -5.66
CA ILE A 151 -16.61 10.27 -5.08
C ILE A 151 -16.03 11.61 -4.61
N ALA A 152 -14.72 11.79 -4.69
CA ALA A 152 -14.07 13.05 -4.33
C ALA A 152 -14.65 14.22 -5.15
N THR A 153 -14.75 15.39 -4.52
CA THR A 153 -15.32 16.60 -5.15
C THR A 153 -14.51 17.11 -6.33
N GLN A 154 -13.23 16.76 -6.39
CA GLN A 154 -12.34 17.05 -7.52
C GLN A 154 -11.87 15.73 -8.13
N SER A 155 -11.86 15.68 -9.47
CA SER A 155 -11.31 14.52 -10.18
C SER A 155 -9.83 14.34 -9.82
N PRO A 156 -9.41 13.14 -9.40
CA PRO A 156 -8.02 12.91 -9.05
C PRO A 156 -7.10 13.06 -10.26
N ASP A 157 -5.89 13.60 -10.05
CA ASP A 157 -4.85 13.54 -11.08
C ASP A 157 -4.31 12.10 -11.18
N VAL A 158 -4.63 11.47 -12.27
CA VAL A 158 -4.26 10.08 -12.57
C VAL A 158 -3.16 9.96 -13.62
N SER A 159 -2.55 11.08 -14.03
CA SER A 159 -1.50 11.11 -15.07
C SER A 159 -0.34 10.16 -14.77
N MET A 160 0.05 10.08 -13.48
CA MET A 160 1.08 9.17 -13.01
C MET A 160 0.72 7.69 -13.22
N LEU A 161 -0.57 7.32 -13.12
CA LEU A 161 -1.03 5.96 -13.37
C LEU A 161 -1.09 5.65 -14.87
N GLU A 162 -1.43 6.62 -15.70
CA GLU A 162 -1.41 6.46 -17.18
C GLU A 162 0.00 6.12 -17.69
N GLU A 163 1.01 6.87 -17.23
CA GLU A 163 2.41 6.58 -17.57
C GLU A 163 2.85 5.22 -17.02
N HIS A 164 2.41 4.89 -15.81
CA HIS A 164 2.76 3.61 -15.19
C HIS A 164 2.21 2.40 -15.97
N ILE A 165 0.97 2.47 -16.47
CA ILE A 165 0.37 1.42 -17.30
C ILE A 165 1.14 1.22 -18.61
N LYS A 166 1.70 2.27 -19.21
CA LYS A 166 2.57 2.14 -20.38
C LYS A 166 3.83 1.32 -20.05
N LEU A 167 4.42 1.55 -18.87
CA LEU A 167 5.58 0.77 -18.42
C LEU A 167 5.22 -0.71 -18.18
N GLU A 168 4.05 -0.99 -17.59
CA GLU A 168 3.56 -2.36 -17.43
C GLU A 168 3.39 -3.07 -18.77
N HIS A 169 2.80 -2.40 -19.75
CA HIS A 169 2.62 -2.95 -21.09
C HIS A 169 3.98 -3.25 -21.75
N ALA A 170 4.96 -2.34 -21.63
CA ALA A 170 6.31 -2.58 -22.15
C ALA A 170 7.00 -3.78 -21.48
N ALA A 171 6.87 -3.94 -20.14
CA ALA A 171 7.42 -5.08 -19.42
C ALA A 171 6.77 -6.41 -19.87
N ARG A 172 5.47 -6.41 -20.15
CA ARG A 172 4.74 -7.59 -20.66
C ARG A 172 5.19 -7.97 -22.06
N THR A 173 5.33 -6.97 -22.95
CA THR A 173 5.83 -7.19 -24.32
C THR A 173 7.23 -7.86 -24.31
N ASN A 174 8.08 -7.49 -23.34
CA ASN A 174 9.41 -8.07 -23.18
C ASN A 174 9.41 -9.39 -22.39
N SER A 175 8.26 -9.87 -21.92
CA SER A 175 8.11 -11.07 -21.08
C SER A 175 8.97 -11.04 -19.81
N ASP A 176 9.28 -9.85 -19.29
CA ASP A 176 10.07 -9.66 -18.08
C ASP A 176 9.22 -9.82 -16.82
N ARG A 177 9.13 -11.06 -16.35
CA ARG A 177 8.32 -11.42 -15.19
C ARG A 177 8.66 -10.59 -13.94
N SER A 178 9.93 -10.36 -13.68
CA SER A 178 10.37 -9.61 -12.49
C SER A 178 9.90 -8.17 -12.55
N HIS A 179 10.01 -7.53 -13.71
CA HIS A 179 9.50 -6.19 -13.95
C HIS A 179 7.96 -6.12 -13.89
N ILE A 180 7.28 -7.14 -14.44
CA ILE A 180 5.80 -7.20 -14.38
C ILE A 180 5.33 -7.24 -12.93
N ILE A 181 5.90 -8.09 -12.07
CA ILE A 181 5.51 -8.19 -10.66
C ILE A 181 5.79 -6.89 -9.91
N ARG A 182 6.95 -6.28 -10.15
CA ARG A 182 7.31 -4.99 -9.55
C ARG A 182 6.33 -3.90 -9.94
N LEU A 183 6.11 -3.71 -11.23
CA LEU A 183 5.23 -2.65 -11.73
C LEU A 183 3.78 -2.88 -11.28
N SER A 184 3.29 -4.13 -11.33
CA SER A 184 1.95 -4.45 -10.83
C SER A 184 1.78 -4.05 -9.35
N GLY A 185 2.77 -4.31 -8.50
CA GLY A 185 2.73 -3.86 -7.12
C GLY A 185 2.79 -2.32 -6.98
N GLU A 186 3.66 -1.68 -7.75
CA GLU A 186 3.82 -0.22 -7.74
C GLU A 186 2.54 0.52 -8.16
N PHE A 187 1.73 -0.05 -9.06
CA PHE A 187 0.43 0.50 -9.44
C PHE A 187 -0.46 0.74 -8.23
N HIS A 188 -0.61 -0.24 -7.35
CA HIS A 188 -1.44 -0.13 -6.15
C HIS A 188 -0.91 0.90 -5.15
N VAL A 189 0.42 1.01 -5.02
CA VAL A 189 1.05 2.03 -4.15
C VAL A 189 0.83 3.43 -4.71
N LYS A 190 0.95 3.61 -6.03
CA LYS A 190 0.67 4.88 -6.71
C LYS A 190 -0.80 5.24 -6.60
N LEU A 191 -1.69 4.27 -6.81
CA LEU A 191 -3.12 4.43 -6.63
C LEU A 191 -3.47 4.92 -5.22
N ALA A 192 -2.86 4.31 -4.19
CA ALA A 192 -3.03 4.75 -2.81
C ALA A 192 -2.49 6.16 -2.56
N SER A 193 -1.39 6.56 -3.20
CA SER A 193 -0.80 7.89 -3.01
C SER A 193 -1.67 9.03 -3.53
N ILE A 194 -2.52 8.77 -4.52
CA ILE A 194 -3.48 9.76 -5.05
C ILE A 194 -4.52 10.17 -3.99
N SER A 195 -4.81 9.30 -3.01
CA SER A 195 -5.73 9.63 -1.92
C SER A 195 -5.17 10.67 -0.94
N GLU A 196 -3.89 11.06 -1.09
CA GLU A 196 -3.13 11.93 -0.18
C GLU A 196 -3.11 11.43 1.29
N ASN A 197 -3.61 10.23 1.55
CA ASN A 197 -3.57 9.58 2.85
C ASN A 197 -2.26 8.83 3.05
N SER A 198 -1.29 9.51 3.66
CA SER A 198 0.05 8.94 3.89
C SER A 198 0.04 7.66 4.75
N VAL A 199 -0.94 7.51 5.65
CA VAL A 199 -1.09 6.31 6.48
C VAL A 199 -1.55 5.13 5.64
N LEU A 200 -2.59 5.31 4.81
CA LEU A 200 -3.05 4.27 3.89
C LEU A 200 -1.97 3.90 2.88
N THR A 201 -1.29 4.88 2.28
CA THR A 201 -0.19 4.64 1.33
C THR A 201 0.91 3.79 1.96
N ARG A 202 1.28 4.04 3.22
CA ARG A 202 2.26 3.23 3.95
C ARG A 202 1.78 1.80 4.18
N ILE A 203 0.52 1.63 4.61
CA ILE A 203 -0.08 0.30 4.83
C ILE A 203 -0.13 -0.48 3.53
N ILE A 204 -0.62 0.12 2.44
CA ILE A 204 -0.70 -0.52 1.13
C ILE A 204 0.70 -0.89 0.62
N ARG A 205 1.70 -0.03 0.78
CA ARG A 205 3.10 -0.33 0.41
C ARG A 205 3.62 -1.57 1.12
N GLU A 206 3.38 -1.70 2.43
CA GLU A 206 3.78 -2.89 3.19
C GLU A 206 3.07 -4.15 2.68
N LEU A 207 1.75 -4.10 2.49
CA LEU A 207 0.96 -5.23 2.00
C LEU A 207 1.37 -5.62 0.57
N VAL A 208 1.62 -4.67 -0.31
CA VAL A 208 2.08 -4.89 -1.68
C VAL A 208 3.46 -5.54 -1.70
N THR A 209 4.40 -5.09 -0.87
CA THR A 209 5.72 -5.70 -0.77
C THR A 209 5.60 -7.17 -0.36
N LYS A 210 4.78 -7.48 0.64
CA LYS A 210 4.51 -8.85 1.05
C LYS A 210 3.84 -9.64 -0.07
N THR A 211 2.91 -9.04 -0.82
CA THR A 211 2.27 -9.67 -1.99
C THR A 211 3.31 -10.05 -3.05
N SER A 212 4.26 -9.18 -3.37
CA SER A 212 5.32 -9.50 -4.35
C SER A 212 6.17 -10.69 -3.90
N LEU A 213 6.49 -10.79 -2.60
CA LEU A 213 7.17 -11.97 -2.04
C LEU A 213 6.31 -13.23 -2.16
N ILE A 214 5.00 -13.14 -1.84
CA ILE A 214 4.05 -14.25 -1.93
C ILE A 214 3.96 -14.75 -3.37
N VAL A 215 3.74 -13.83 -4.33
CA VAL A 215 3.64 -14.16 -5.76
C VAL A 215 4.93 -14.80 -6.28
N GLY A 216 6.08 -14.34 -5.81
CA GLY A 216 7.37 -14.91 -6.15
C GLY A 216 7.56 -16.33 -5.67
N LEU A 217 7.05 -16.62 -4.48
CA LEU A 217 7.20 -17.93 -3.84
C LEU A 217 6.18 -18.96 -4.30
N LEU A 218 4.90 -18.51 -4.40
CA LEU A 218 3.73 -19.38 -4.49
C LEU A 218 3.01 -19.22 -5.82
N GLY A 219 3.34 -18.21 -6.60
CA GLY A 219 2.78 -18.00 -7.94
C GLY A 219 3.33 -19.02 -8.94
N ASP A 220 2.50 -19.42 -9.89
CA ASP A 220 2.89 -20.35 -10.93
C ASP A 220 3.95 -19.75 -11.87
N SER A 221 4.94 -20.54 -12.29
CA SER A 221 6.09 -20.07 -13.08
C SER A 221 5.72 -19.63 -14.51
N GLY A 222 4.52 -19.96 -14.96
CA GLY A 222 4.05 -19.72 -16.34
C GLY A 222 3.16 -18.49 -16.53
N HIS A 223 2.59 -17.92 -15.47
CA HIS A 223 1.65 -16.82 -15.57
C HIS A 223 2.10 -15.63 -14.74
N SER A 224 2.02 -14.42 -15.32
CA SER A 224 2.06 -13.20 -14.50
C SER A 224 0.81 -13.21 -13.61
N SER A 225 1.00 -13.05 -12.32
CA SER A 225 -0.10 -13.08 -11.34
C SER A 225 -1.15 -11.97 -11.54
N CYS A 226 -0.86 -11.00 -12.38
CA CYS A 226 -1.76 -9.90 -12.72
C CYS A 226 -2.21 -10.04 -14.18
N PRO A 227 -3.51 -10.20 -14.47
CA PRO A 227 -4.05 -10.23 -15.84
C PRO A 227 -3.70 -8.95 -16.61
N ASP A 228 -3.49 -9.10 -17.92
CA ASP A 228 -3.26 -7.94 -18.78
C ASP A 228 -4.54 -7.10 -18.91
N GLY A 229 -4.41 -5.78 -18.82
CA GLY A 229 -5.53 -4.85 -18.94
C GLY A 229 -6.32 -4.57 -17.67
N ASP A 230 -6.19 -5.34 -16.59
CA ASP A 230 -6.96 -5.10 -15.36
C ASP A 230 -6.72 -3.69 -14.80
N HIS A 231 -5.47 -3.25 -14.71
CA HIS A 231 -5.13 -1.91 -14.21
C HIS A 231 -5.64 -0.80 -15.13
N ALA A 232 -5.63 -1.01 -16.44
CA ALA A 232 -6.21 -0.07 -17.40
C ALA A 232 -7.74 0.04 -17.23
N ASN A 233 -8.44 -1.07 -16.98
CA ASN A 233 -9.87 -1.09 -16.70
C ASN A 233 -10.21 -0.38 -15.38
N ILE A 234 -9.43 -0.60 -14.32
CA ILE A 234 -9.56 0.11 -13.04
C ILE A 234 -9.40 1.61 -13.25
N LEU A 235 -8.33 2.02 -13.94
CA LEU A 235 -8.08 3.44 -14.23
C LEU A 235 -9.20 4.06 -15.05
N ALA A 236 -9.71 3.37 -16.07
CA ALA A 236 -10.82 3.84 -16.89
C ALA A 236 -12.10 4.07 -16.06
N ALA A 237 -12.40 3.19 -15.11
CA ALA A 237 -13.55 3.33 -14.20
C ALA A 237 -13.36 4.51 -13.23
N ILE A 238 -12.15 4.74 -12.70
CA ILE A 238 -11.83 5.92 -11.87
C ILE A 238 -12.06 7.21 -12.66
N LYS A 239 -11.55 7.30 -13.90
CA LYS A 239 -11.70 8.48 -14.77
C LYS A 239 -13.15 8.80 -15.11
N LYS A 240 -14.01 7.78 -15.18
CA LYS A 240 -15.45 7.95 -15.38
C LYS A 240 -16.21 8.31 -14.12
N GLY A 241 -15.57 8.24 -12.95
CA GLY A 241 -16.25 8.44 -11.68
C GLY A 241 -17.29 7.36 -11.39
N GLU A 242 -16.97 6.09 -11.65
CA GLU A 242 -17.85 4.92 -11.46
C GLU A 242 -17.47 4.14 -10.19
N PRO A 243 -17.82 4.60 -8.96
CA PRO A 243 -17.26 4.09 -7.71
C PRO A 243 -17.56 2.60 -7.50
N LYS A 244 -18.78 2.16 -7.78
CA LYS A 244 -19.15 0.73 -7.60
C LYS A 244 -18.48 -0.20 -8.58
N LEU A 245 -18.26 0.25 -9.82
CA LEU A 245 -17.52 -0.51 -10.81
C LEU A 245 -16.04 -0.61 -10.42
N THR A 246 -15.45 0.51 -10.01
CA THR A 246 -14.04 0.57 -9.61
C THR A 246 -13.77 -0.32 -8.40
N GLU A 247 -14.63 -0.25 -7.38
CA GLU A 247 -14.59 -1.12 -6.19
C GLU A 247 -14.60 -2.61 -6.58
N LYS A 248 -15.54 -2.98 -7.45
CA LYS A 248 -15.67 -4.36 -7.97
C LYS A 248 -14.42 -4.79 -8.73
N LEU A 249 -13.92 -3.98 -9.65
CA LEU A 249 -12.75 -4.33 -10.46
C LEU A 249 -11.49 -4.54 -9.61
N VAL A 250 -11.25 -3.68 -8.60
CA VAL A 250 -10.11 -3.85 -7.70
C VAL A 250 -10.25 -5.13 -6.86
N PHE A 251 -11.44 -5.41 -6.36
CA PHE A 251 -11.70 -6.64 -5.60
C PHE A 251 -11.46 -7.89 -6.45
N GLU A 252 -12.03 -7.96 -7.65
CA GLU A 252 -11.91 -9.10 -8.58
C GLU A 252 -10.46 -9.29 -9.01
N HIS A 253 -9.73 -8.22 -9.28
CA HIS A 253 -8.31 -8.25 -9.60
C HIS A 253 -7.48 -8.90 -8.48
N LEU A 254 -7.66 -8.44 -7.23
CA LEU A 254 -6.95 -9.02 -6.08
C LEU A 254 -7.33 -10.48 -5.83
N GLN A 255 -8.63 -10.81 -5.99
CA GLN A 255 -9.13 -12.18 -5.85
C GLN A 255 -8.52 -13.10 -6.93
N HIS A 256 -8.39 -12.61 -8.16
CA HIS A 256 -7.78 -13.38 -9.25
C HIS A 256 -6.32 -13.71 -8.93
N ILE A 257 -5.52 -12.72 -8.51
CA ILE A 257 -4.11 -12.95 -8.12
C ILE A 257 -4.05 -13.98 -6.98
N HIS A 258 -4.88 -13.82 -5.95
CA HIS A 258 -4.90 -14.71 -4.80
C HIS A 258 -5.24 -16.16 -5.19
N SER A 259 -6.25 -16.35 -6.05
CA SER A 259 -6.67 -17.67 -6.50
C SER A 259 -5.64 -18.40 -7.38
N GLY A 260 -4.75 -17.65 -8.02
CA GLY A 260 -3.63 -18.18 -8.81
C GLY A 260 -2.42 -18.64 -7.99
N LEU A 261 -2.47 -18.54 -6.63
CA LEU A 261 -1.38 -18.96 -5.77
C LEU A 261 -1.47 -20.45 -5.40
N ASP A 262 -0.37 -21.16 -5.53
CA ASP A 262 -0.24 -22.50 -4.99
C ASP A 262 0.31 -22.46 -3.56
N LEU A 263 -0.58 -22.37 -2.59
CA LEU A 263 -0.23 -22.30 -1.17
C LEU A 263 0.41 -23.60 -0.62
N SER A 264 0.46 -24.68 -1.41
CA SER A 264 1.11 -25.94 -1.04
C SER A 264 2.59 -25.95 -1.39
N LYS A 265 3.06 -25.07 -2.27
CA LYS A 265 4.45 -25.01 -2.72
C LYS A 265 5.33 -24.22 -1.72
N SER A 266 6.38 -24.84 -1.23
CA SER A 266 7.47 -24.17 -0.55
C SER A 266 8.79 -24.45 -1.30
N LYS A 267 9.23 -23.56 -2.18
CA LYS A 267 10.54 -23.69 -2.83
C LYS A 267 11.58 -22.87 -2.06
N PRO A 268 12.63 -23.48 -1.52
CA PRO A 268 13.76 -22.74 -0.99
C PRO A 268 14.58 -22.19 -2.17
N LEU A 269 14.47 -20.92 -2.44
CA LEU A 269 15.39 -20.20 -3.32
C LEU A 269 16.60 -19.76 -2.50
N ARG A 270 17.83 -20.04 -2.98
CA ARG A 270 19.06 -19.49 -2.42
C ARG A 270 19.54 -18.36 -3.32
N SER A 271 19.63 -17.15 -2.76
CA SER A 271 20.17 -15.99 -3.46
C SER A 271 21.60 -15.71 -2.97
N ASP A 272 22.52 -15.53 -3.91
CA ASP A 272 23.84 -15.00 -3.65
C ASP A 272 23.77 -13.46 -3.74
N LEU A 273 23.96 -12.77 -2.61
CA LEU A 273 23.87 -11.32 -2.55
C LEU A 273 24.88 -10.61 -3.46
N ALA A 274 26.08 -11.18 -3.64
CA ALA A 274 27.09 -10.60 -4.52
C ALA A 274 26.61 -10.56 -5.97
N LYS A 275 26.00 -11.65 -6.45
CA LYS A 275 25.41 -11.71 -7.80
C LYS A 275 24.20 -10.82 -7.96
N VAL A 276 23.36 -10.74 -6.92
CA VAL A 276 22.12 -9.92 -6.96
C VAL A 276 22.44 -8.44 -7.11
N PHE A 277 23.51 -7.96 -6.48
CA PHE A 277 23.90 -6.54 -6.50
C PHE A 277 25.04 -6.22 -7.46
N GLY A 278 25.42 -7.16 -8.34
CA GLY A 278 26.38 -6.90 -9.43
C GLY A 278 27.84 -6.82 -9.02
N MET A 279 28.22 -7.57 -7.98
CA MET A 279 29.61 -7.72 -7.56
C MET A 279 30.17 -9.04 -8.16
N GLU A 280 30.60 -8.99 -9.41
CA GLU A 280 31.54 -9.97 -10.01
C GLU A 280 32.92 -9.34 -10.18
#